data_cfd513f0e4278660076bc8daee9c6034
#
_entry.id   cfd513f0e4278660076bc8daee9c6034
#
_cell.length_a   1.000
_cell.length_b   1.000
_cell.length_c   1.000
_cell.angle_alpha   90.00
_cell.angle_beta   90.00
_cell.angle_gamma   90.00
#
_symmetry.space_group_name_H-M   'P 1'
#
loop_
_entity.id
_entity.type
_entity.pdbx_description
1 polymer ?
#
loop_
_entity_poly.entity_id
_entity_poly.type
_entity_poly.pdbx_seq_one_letter_code
_entity_poly.pdbx_strand_id
1 'polypeptide(L)'
;LLSGQAQVVVNIVDASNLERNLYLTSQLIEMHVPMIVVVNMLDIAKQHKIKLDLDALEKQLGCPVIGLVANRNKGIEDLKKALVKFLDAPVTTRVTVQYDEVIEKAADLISAQLGLKENGRWFAIQFLEHAPGIEDKFEGINLEKVHQVVQETDQHFEGNTDIEITNARYELVSQIAEKVVVREGDITGTLTDRIDRIILNRWMGLPIFLLIMYLTFLFTQNFGAVFIDFFDILFGAVFI
;
A
#
# COMPACT_ATOMS: atom_id res chain seq x y z
N LEU A 1 0.16 -19.13 2.99
CA LEU A 1 0.15 -18.79 4.42
C LEU A 1 -0.77 -19.73 5.21
N LEU A 2 -1.98 -19.97 4.74
CA LEU A 2 -2.97 -20.83 5.40
C LEU A 2 -2.63 -22.34 5.44
N SER A 3 -1.62 -22.78 4.70
CA SER A 3 -1.14 -24.17 4.74
C SER A 3 -0.40 -24.55 6.03
N GLY A 4 -0.22 -23.61 6.95
CA GLY A 4 0.50 -23.82 8.21
C GLY A 4 2.01 -24.02 8.08
N GLN A 5 2.58 -23.86 6.88
CA GLN A 5 4.02 -24.05 6.65
C GLN A 5 4.87 -22.84 7.13
N ALA A 6 4.28 -21.66 7.19
CA ALA A 6 4.97 -20.46 7.66
C ALA A 6 4.78 -20.30 9.18
N GLN A 7 5.87 -20.34 9.94
CA GLN A 7 5.85 -20.11 11.39
C GLN A 7 5.68 -18.63 11.75
N VAL A 8 6.13 -17.73 10.89
CA VAL A 8 6.01 -16.27 11.05
C VAL A 8 5.98 -15.59 9.68
N VAL A 9 5.17 -14.56 9.57
CA VAL A 9 5.12 -13.68 8.40
C VAL A 9 5.86 -12.39 8.75
N VAL A 10 6.85 -12.01 7.95
CA VAL A 10 7.51 -10.70 8.05
C VAL A 10 6.86 -9.79 7.01
N ASN A 11 5.98 -8.92 7.48
CA ASN A 11 5.29 -7.95 6.64
C ASN A 11 6.09 -6.65 6.59
N ILE A 12 6.61 -6.28 5.42
CA ILE A 12 7.41 -5.08 5.24
C ILE A 12 6.54 -3.96 4.68
N VAL A 13 6.47 -2.85 5.42
CA VAL A 13 5.70 -1.66 5.06
C VAL A 13 6.63 -0.46 4.85
N ASP A 14 6.27 0.41 3.91
CA ASP A 14 6.99 1.66 3.64
C ASP A 14 6.52 2.76 4.58
N ALA A 15 7.45 3.32 5.36
CA ALA A 15 7.19 4.42 6.29
C ALA A 15 6.67 5.69 5.61
N SER A 16 7.03 5.94 4.34
CA SER A 16 6.61 7.13 3.60
C SER A 16 5.18 7.00 3.04
N ASN A 17 4.69 5.76 2.90
CA ASN A 17 3.35 5.42 2.38
C ASN A 17 2.64 4.41 3.30
N LEU A 18 2.69 4.67 4.60
CA LEU A 18 2.26 3.72 5.63
C LEU A 18 0.81 3.26 5.41
N GLU A 19 -0.13 4.17 5.24
CA GLU A 19 -1.55 3.88 5.10
C GLU A 19 -1.82 2.89 3.96
N ARG A 20 -1.26 3.14 2.78
CA ARG A 20 -1.41 2.24 1.64
C ARG A 20 -0.84 0.85 1.90
N ASN A 21 0.29 0.77 2.60
CA ASN A 21 0.95 -0.51 2.88
C ASN A 21 0.25 -1.29 3.99
N LEU A 22 -0.40 -0.61 4.94
CA LEU A 22 -1.17 -1.24 6.00
C LEU A 22 -2.44 -1.94 5.48
N TYR A 23 -2.90 -1.68 4.26
CA TYR A 23 -4.02 -2.41 3.66
C TYR A 23 -3.72 -3.91 3.56
N LEU A 24 -2.54 -4.31 3.09
CA LEU A 24 -2.13 -5.72 3.12
C LEU A 24 -2.01 -6.24 4.56
N THR A 25 -1.57 -5.39 5.49
CA THR A 25 -1.48 -5.74 6.91
C THR A 25 -2.88 -6.06 7.47
N SER A 26 -3.93 -5.31 7.09
CA SER A 26 -5.30 -5.61 7.54
C SER A 26 -5.77 -6.98 7.07
N GLN A 27 -5.44 -7.39 5.85
CA GLN A 27 -5.75 -8.74 5.35
C GLN A 27 -4.99 -9.84 6.10
N LEU A 28 -3.71 -9.60 6.44
CA LEU A 28 -2.92 -10.55 7.26
C LEU A 28 -3.47 -10.66 8.69
N ILE A 29 -3.98 -9.57 9.24
CA ILE A 29 -4.69 -9.54 10.53
C ILE A 29 -5.91 -10.46 10.48
N GLU A 30 -6.74 -10.38 9.45
CA GLU A 30 -7.92 -11.20 9.28
C GLU A 30 -7.61 -12.69 9.13
N MET A 31 -6.46 -13.02 8.56
CA MET A 31 -5.96 -14.39 8.45
C MET A 31 -5.46 -14.96 9.78
N HIS A 32 -5.39 -14.15 10.85
CA HIS A 32 -4.84 -14.52 12.15
C HIS A 32 -3.45 -15.18 12.09
N VAL A 33 -2.63 -14.82 11.10
CA VAL A 33 -1.28 -15.37 10.98
C VAL A 33 -0.32 -14.70 11.96
N PRO A 34 0.59 -15.46 12.59
CA PRO A 34 1.66 -14.88 13.39
C PRO A 34 2.54 -13.98 12.52
N MET A 35 2.66 -12.69 12.85
CA MET A 35 3.42 -11.75 12.03
C MET A 35 4.23 -10.75 12.84
N ILE A 36 5.30 -10.27 12.21
CA ILE A 36 6.08 -9.11 12.63
C ILE A 36 5.96 -8.07 11.52
N VAL A 37 5.62 -6.84 11.88
CA VAL A 37 5.59 -5.72 10.94
C VAL A 37 6.93 -4.99 10.95
N VAL A 38 7.50 -4.80 9.78
CA VAL A 38 8.78 -4.14 9.59
C VAL A 38 8.55 -2.83 8.85
N VAL A 39 8.74 -1.71 9.54
CA VAL A 39 8.59 -0.37 8.97
C VAL A 39 9.92 0.06 8.37
N ASN A 40 10.06 -0.05 7.05
CA ASN A 40 11.26 0.33 6.30
C ASN A 40 11.18 1.77 5.78
N MET A 41 12.28 2.28 5.26
CA MET A 41 12.39 3.63 4.69
C MET A 41 12.12 4.77 5.69
N LEU A 42 12.44 4.58 6.97
CA LEU A 42 12.29 5.62 8.01
C LEU A 42 13.10 6.89 7.72
N ASP A 43 14.22 6.78 6.99
CA ASP A 43 15.00 7.94 6.54
C ASP A 43 14.26 8.75 5.47
N ILE A 44 13.55 8.10 4.57
CA ILE A 44 12.72 8.77 3.55
C ILE A 44 11.51 9.45 4.22
N ALA A 45 10.81 8.74 5.12
CA ALA A 45 9.72 9.33 5.88
C ALA A 45 10.18 10.59 6.63
N LYS A 46 11.35 10.55 7.27
CA LYS A 46 11.95 11.70 7.95
C LYS A 46 12.27 12.86 6.99
N GLN A 47 12.74 12.58 5.76
CA GLN A 47 12.97 13.61 4.75
C GLN A 47 11.65 14.30 4.35
N HIS A 48 10.56 13.54 4.30
CA HIS A 48 9.21 14.06 4.06
C HIS A 48 8.53 14.65 5.30
N LYS A 49 9.30 14.86 6.40
CA LYS A 49 8.79 15.38 7.69
C LYS A 49 7.65 14.54 8.29
N ILE A 50 7.64 13.26 7.96
CA ILE A 50 6.75 12.26 8.55
C ILE A 50 7.50 11.61 9.72
N LYS A 51 6.95 11.73 10.92
CA LYS A 51 7.41 11.05 12.11
C LYS A 51 6.41 9.96 12.46
N LEU A 52 6.89 8.75 12.64
CA LEU A 52 6.08 7.61 13.02
C LEU A 52 6.35 7.24 14.47
N ASP A 53 5.29 7.03 15.24
CA ASP A 53 5.36 6.43 16.56
C ASP A 53 5.23 4.90 16.41
N LEU A 54 6.37 4.21 16.42
CA LEU A 54 6.42 2.76 16.23
C LEU A 54 5.83 2.01 17.42
N ASP A 55 5.97 2.55 18.66
CA ASP A 55 5.40 1.95 19.86
C ASP A 55 3.86 2.06 19.83
N ALA A 56 3.33 3.19 19.34
CA ALA A 56 1.90 3.34 19.12
C ALA A 56 1.41 2.39 18.02
N LEU A 57 2.17 2.23 16.92
CA LEU A 57 1.84 1.31 15.84
C LEU A 57 1.79 -0.15 16.33
N GLU A 58 2.79 -0.57 17.13
CA GLU A 58 2.81 -1.90 17.75
C GLU A 58 1.57 -2.15 18.60
N LYS A 59 1.17 -1.17 19.41
CA LYS A 59 -0.05 -1.25 20.25
C LYS A 59 -1.32 -1.30 19.41
N GLN A 60 -1.39 -0.53 18.31
CA GLN A 60 -2.56 -0.52 17.44
C GLN A 60 -2.69 -1.82 16.62
N LEU A 61 -1.58 -2.40 16.17
CA LEU A 61 -1.58 -3.65 15.41
C LEU A 61 -1.63 -4.90 16.30
N GLY A 62 -1.21 -4.79 17.57
CA GLY A 62 -1.13 -5.93 18.48
C GLY A 62 -0.10 -7.00 18.10
N CYS A 63 0.92 -6.62 17.31
CA CYS A 63 2.03 -7.46 16.92
C CYS A 63 3.34 -6.66 16.92
N PRO A 64 4.51 -7.30 17.04
CA PRO A 64 5.79 -6.60 17.09
C PRO A 64 6.03 -5.73 15.85
N VAL A 65 6.53 -4.51 16.09
CA VAL A 65 6.85 -3.54 15.04
C VAL A 65 8.32 -3.16 15.12
N ILE A 66 9.07 -3.37 14.05
CA ILE A 66 10.50 -3.09 13.98
C ILE A 66 10.78 -2.03 12.91
N GLY A 67 11.45 -0.95 13.32
CA GLY A 67 11.87 0.09 12.38
C GLY A 67 13.18 -0.26 11.68
N LEU A 68 13.23 -0.03 10.38
CA LEU A 68 14.41 -0.29 9.57
C LEU A 68 14.78 0.87 8.65
N VAL A 69 16.08 0.90 8.29
CA VAL A 69 16.62 1.58 7.10
C VAL A 69 17.53 0.55 6.40
N ALA A 70 16.91 -0.31 5.60
CA ALA A 70 17.55 -1.51 5.04
C ALA A 70 18.80 -1.20 4.20
N ASN A 71 18.77 -0.14 3.37
CA ASN A 71 19.91 0.29 2.56
C ASN A 71 21.14 0.76 3.38
N ARG A 72 20.95 1.01 4.68
CA ARG A 72 22.01 1.41 5.62
C ARG A 72 22.29 0.36 6.70
N ASN A 73 21.71 -0.83 6.55
CA ASN A 73 21.80 -1.92 7.55
C ASN A 73 21.36 -1.53 8.97
N LYS A 74 20.53 -0.49 9.14
CA LYS A 74 20.03 -0.06 10.45
C LYS A 74 18.76 -0.84 10.81
N GLY A 75 18.71 -1.38 12.05
CA GLY A 75 17.57 -2.13 12.57
C GLY A 75 17.56 -3.61 12.19
N ILE A 76 18.47 -4.10 11.32
CA ILE A 76 18.50 -5.52 10.89
C ILE A 76 18.82 -6.46 12.06
N GLU A 77 19.74 -6.10 12.95
CA GLU A 77 20.06 -6.92 14.12
C GLU A 77 18.89 -6.96 15.12
N ASP A 78 18.12 -5.87 15.24
CA ASP A 78 16.94 -5.83 16.09
C ASP A 78 15.82 -6.70 15.51
N LEU A 79 15.65 -6.69 14.17
CA LEU A 79 14.74 -7.60 13.49
C LEU A 79 15.12 -9.07 13.71
N LYS A 80 16.40 -9.44 13.59
CA LYS A 80 16.87 -10.81 13.86
C LYS A 80 16.56 -11.24 15.28
N LYS A 81 16.85 -10.38 16.28
CA LYS A 81 16.53 -10.65 17.68
C LYS A 81 15.03 -10.81 17.91
N ALA A 82 14.23 -9.92 17.31
CA ALA A 82 12.78 -9.99 17.40
C ALA A 82 12.23 -11.28 16.78
N LEU A 83 12.77 -11.72 15.63
CA LEU A 83 12.38 -12.98 14.98
C LEU A 83 12.69 -14.18 15.88
N VAL A 84 13.89 -14.28 16.46
CA VAL A 84 14.24 -15.38 17.37
C VAL A 84 13.28 -15.41 18.57
N LYS A 85 13.07 -14.26 19.21
CA LYS A 85 12.14 -14.15 20.34
C LYS A 85 10.70 -14.51 19.97
N PHE A 86 10.27 -14.12 18.77
CA PHE A 86 8.93 -14.37 18.28
C PHE A 86 8.67 -15.85 17.97
N LEU A 87 9.69 -16.57 17.45
CA LEU A 87 9.60 -18.00 17.18
C LEU A 87 9.44 -18.82 18.48
N ASP A 88 10.01 -18.35 19.60
CA ASP A 88 9.84 -18.98 20.91
C ASP A 88 8.42 -18.79 21.48
N ALA A 89 7.76 -17.67 21.16
CA ALA A 89 6.42 -17.32 21.62
C ALA A 89 5.66 -16.53 20.54
N PRO A 90 5.10 -17.21 19.53
CA PRO A 90 4.34 -16.56 18.47
C PRO A 90 3.10 -15.84 19.01
N VAL A 91 2.89 -14.61 18.56
CA VAL A 91 1.73 -13.80 18.93
C VAL A 91 0.88 -13.55 17.69
N THR A 92 -0.40 -13.82 17.80
CA THR A 92 -1.39 -13.39 16.80
C THR A 92 -2.07 -12.12 17.29
N THR A 93 -2.36 -11.22 16.37
CA THR A 93 -3.09 -10.00 16.70
C THR A 93 -4.51 -10.30 17.14
N ARG A 94 -5.05 -9.44 18.03
CA ARG A 94 -6.47 -9.45 18.42
C ARG A 94 -7.27 -8.35 17.71
N VAL A 95 -6.61 -7.57 16.86
CA VAL A 95 -7.27 -6.56 16.07
C VAL A 95 -8.13 -7.24 15.01
N THR A 96 -9.30 -6.70 14.75
CA THR A 96 -10.23 -7.20 13.73
C THR A 96 -10.74 -6.04 12.91
N VAL A 97 -10.94 -6.26 11.62
CA VAL A 97 -11.68 -5.33 10.76
C VAL A 97 -13.17 -5.42 11.16
N GLN A 98 -13.80 -4.28 11.38
CA GLN A 98 -15.22 -4.17 11.71
C GLN A 98 -16.00 -3.97 10.41
N TYR A 99 -16.83 -4.93 10.05
CA TYR A 99 -17.68 -4.84 8.88
C TYR A 99 -19.10 -4.43 9.25
N ASP A 100 -19.89 -4.07 8.25
CA ASP A 100 -21.32 -3.87 8.42
C ASP A 100 -22.00 -5.13 8.99
N GLU A 101 -23.07 -4.95 9.74
CA GLU A 101 -23.79 -6.05 10.42
C GLU A 101 -24.30 -7.10 9.42
N VAL A 102 -24.66 -6.71 8.20
CA VAL A 102 -25.11 -7.62 7.15
C VAL A 102 -23.96 -8.50 6.67
N ILE A 103 -22.78 -7.91 6.47
CA ILE A 103 -21.55 -8.63 6.07
C ILE A 103 -21.12 -9.60 7.18
N GLU A 104 -21.14 -9.18 8.45
CA GLU A 104 -20.77 -10.06 9.58
C GLU A 104 -21.74 -11.26 9.69
N LYS A 105 -23.05 -11.04 9.57
CA LYS A 105 -24.04 -12.13 9.57
C LYS A 105 -23.85 -13.07 8.38
N ALA A 106 -23.58 -12.54 7.19
CA ALA A 106 -23.29 -13.35 6.01
C ALA A 106 -22.02 -14.18 6.21
N ALA A 107 -20.97 -13.58 6.78
CA ALA A 107 -19.72 -14.27 7.08
C ALA A 107 -19.91 -15.41 8.08
N ASP A 108 -20.70 -15.22 9.11
CA ASP A 108 -21.05 -16.27 10.08
C ASP A 108 -21.81 -17.42 9.43
N LEU A 109 -22.80 -17.12 8.58
CA LEU A 109 -23.56 -18.13 7.86
C LEU A 109 -22.69 -18.95 6.90
N ILE A 110 -21.85 -18.28 6.11
CA ILE A 110 -20.93 -18.93 5.18
C ILE A 110 -19.92 -19.78 5.95
N SER A 111 -19.30 -19.25 6.99
CA SER A 111 -18.36 -19.98 7.84
C SER A 111 -18.98 -21.28 8.42
N ALA A 112 -20.21 -21.19 8.90
CA ALA A 112 -20.96 -22.34 9.40
C ALA A 112 -21.24 -23.39 8.32
N GLN A 113 -21.58 -22.98 7.09
CA GLN A 113 -21.81 -23.89 5.96
C GLN A 113 -20.53 -24.58 5.48
N LEU A 114 -19.39 -23.88 5.53
CA LEU A 114 -18.09 -24.43 5.18
C LEU A 114 -17.55 -25.39 6.26
N GLY A 115 -18.15 -25.41 7.47
CA GLY A 115 -17.73 -26.26 8.59
C GLY A 115 -16.33 -25.97 9.10
N LEU A 116 -15.81 -24.78 8.87
CA LEU A 116 -14.46 -24.39 9.26
C LEU A 116 -14.41 -23.94 10.71
N LYS A 117 -13.50 -24.52 11.49
CA LYS A 117 -13.24 -24.12 12.88
C LYS A 117 -12.26 -22.96 12.99
N GLU A 118 -11.34 -22.86 12.03
CA GLU A 118 -10.30 -21.84 11.99
C GLU A 118 -10.38 -21.09 10.67
N ASN A 119 -10.13 -19.79 10.71
CA ASN A 119 -10.15 -18.90 9.53
C ASN A 119 -11.48 -18.87 8.74
N GLY A 120 -12.57 -19.39 9.31
CA GLY A 120 -13.88 -19.43 8.63
C GLY A 120 -14.35 -18.05 8.20
N ARG A 121 -14.24 -17.05 9.10
CA ARG A 121 -14.59 -15.67 8.79
C ARG A 121 -13.78 -15.11 7.63
N TRP A 122 -12.45 -15.36 7.58
CA TRP A 122 -11.61 -14.90 6.48
C TRP A 122 -12.05 -15.53 5.14
N PHE A 123 -12.30 -16.85 5.11
CA PHE A 123 -12.80 -17.51 3.91
C PHE A 123 -14.17 -16.97 3.48
N ALA A 124 -15.06 -16.72 4.43
CA ALA A 124 -16.38 -16.16 4.16
C ALA A 124 -16.27 -14.76 3.52
N ILE A 125 -15.38 -13.90 4.04
CA ILE A 125 -15.10 -12.58 3.44
C ILE A 125 -14.55 -12.75 2.02
N GLN A 126 -13.67 -13.74 1.76
CA GLN A 126 -13.15 -14.00 0.40
C GLN A 126 -14.27 -14.43 -0.57
N PHE A 127 -15.29 -15.16 -0.12
CA PHE A 127 -16.48 -15.46 -0.94
C PHE A 127 -17.28 -14.19 -1.23
N LEU A 128 -17.51 -13.34 -0.23
CA LEU A 128 -18.23 -12.08 -0.37
C LEU A 128 -17.48 -11.05 -1.26
N GLU A 129 -16.16 -11.13 -1.33
CA GLU A 129 -15.32 -10.33 -2.24
C GLU A 129 -15.20 -10.95 -3.64
N HIS A 130 -15.83 -12.09 -3.92
CA HIS A 130 -15.66 -12.84 -5.17
C HIS A 130 -14.19 -13.12 -5.51
N ALA A 131 -13.37 -13.45 -4.50
CA ALA A 131 -11.94 -13.65 -4.68
C ALA A 131 -11.64 -14.77 -5.68
N PRO A 132 -10.79 -14.53 -6.69
CA PRO A 132 -10.49 -15.53 -7.71
C PRO A 132 -9.93 -16.84 -7.12
N GLY A 133 -10.47 -18.00 -7.53
CA GLY A 133 -10.00 -19.31 -7.10
C GLY A 133 -10.35 -19.67 -5.65
N ILE A 134 -11.27 -18.95 -5.00
CA ILE A 134 -11.70 -19.27 -3.64
C ILE A 134 -12.49 -20.60 -3.62
N GLU A 135 -13.31 -20.83 -4.62
CA GLU A 135 -14.14 -22.05 -4.74
C GLU A 135 -13.30 -23.30 -4.93
N ASP A 136 -12.19 -23.22 -5.66
CA ASP A 136 -11.27 -24.33 -5.93
C ASP A 136 -10.72 -24.97 -4.63
N LYS A 137 -10.70 -24.18 -3.54
CA LYS A 137 -10.24 -24.66 -2.23
C LYS A 137 -11.27 -25.53 -1.50
N PHE A 138 -12.49 -25.53 -2.00
CA PHE A 138 -13.63 -26.20 -1.41
C PHE A 138 -14.24 -27.26 -2.35
N GLU A 139 -13.41 -27.84 -3.23
CA GLU A 139 -13.81 -28.94 -4.12
C GLU A 139 -14.46 -30.07 -3.30
N GLY A 140 -15.66 -30.51 -3.75
CA GLY A 140 -16.43 -31.57 -3.09
C GLY A 140 -17.38 -31.11 -1.97
N ILE A 141 -17.39 -29.81 -1.62
CA ILE A 141 -18.38 -29.21 -0.71
C ILE A 141 -19.53 -28.63 -1.53
N ASN A 142 -20.76 -28.85 -1.09
CA ASN A 142 -21.91 -28.19 -1.73
C ASN A 142 -21.94 -26.69 -1.33
N LEU A 143 -21.64 -25.83 -2.31
CA LEU A 143 -21.57 -24.38 -2.14
C LEU A 143 -22.89 -23.66 -2.48
N GLU A 144 -23.97 -24.37 -2.78
CA GLU A 144 -25.27 -23.78 -3.20
C GLU A 144 -25.80 -22.76 -2.17
N LYS A 145 -25.74 -23.12 -0.87
CA LYS A 145 -26.14 -22.22 0.20
C LYS A 145 -25.17 -21.05 0.40
N VAL A 146 -23.88 -21.25 0.14
CA VAL A 146 -22.89 -20.18 0.20
C VAL A 146 -23.20 -19.16 -0.89
N HIS A 147 -23.42 -19.62 -2.13
CA HIS A 147 -23.80 -18.75 -3.24
C HIS A 147 -25.10 -18.00 -2.98
N GLN A 148 -26.09 -18.64 -2.34
CA GLN A 148 -27.33 -17.96 -1.97
C GLN A 148 -27.05 -16.80 -1.00
N VAL A 149 -26.29 -17.02 0.06
CA VAL A 149 -25.93 -15.98 1.04
C VAL A 149 -25.16 -14.84 0.36
N VAL A 150 -24.18 -15.17 -0.50
CA VAL A 150 -23.43 -14.16 -1.28
C VAL A 150 -24.36 -13.33 -2.13
N GLN A 151 -25.27 -13.97 -2.87
CA GLN A 151 -26.23 -13.27 -3.75
C GLN A 151 -27.21 -12.37 -2.95
N GLU A 152 -27.70 -12.84 -1.79
CA GLU A 152 -28.55 -12.02 -0.92
C GLU A 152 -27.81 -10.80 -0.38
N THR A 153 -26.53 -10.97 0.00
CA THR A 153 -25.69 -9.87 0.46
C THR A 153 -25.39 -8.87 -0.65
N ASP A 154 -25.08 -9.35 -1.86
CA ASP A 154 -24.86 -8.49 -3.02
C ASP A 154 -26.11 -7.68 -3.40
N GLN A 155 -27.28 -8.29 -3.31
CA GLN A 155 -28.55 -7.56 -3.52
C GLN A 155 -28.75 -6.45 -2.49
N HIS A 156 -28.37 -6.68 -1.23
CA HIS A 156 -28.46 -5.66 -0.18
C HIS A 156 -27.58 -4.44 -0.46
N PHE A 157 -26.35 -4.66 -0.94
CA PHE A 157 -25.40 -3.59 -1.29
C PHE A 157 -25.42 -3.18 -2.77
N GLU A 158 -26.46 -3.54 -3.51
CA GLU A 158 -26.63 -3.18 -4.93
C GLU A 158 -25.43 -3.63 -5.80
N GLY A 159 -24.82 -4.76 -5.46
CA GLY A 159 -23.65 -5.30 -6.16
C GLY A 159 -22.30 -4.68 -5.75
N ASN A 160 -22.24 -3.93 -4.65
CA ASN A 160 -21.01 -3.23 -4.18
C ASN A 160 -20.46 -3.84 -2.87
N THR A 161 -20.72 -5.10 -2.59
CA THR A 161 -20.27 -5.78 -1.35
C THR A 161 -18.76 -5.72 -1.19
N ASP A 162 -18.01 -5.91 -2.27
CA ASP A 162 -16.55 -5.83 -2.32
C ASP A 162 -16.02 -4.43 -1.98
N ILE A 163 -16.74 -3.39 -2.40
CA ILE A 163 -16.42 -1.99 -2.10
C ILE A 163 -16.63 -1.73 -0.61
N GLU A 164 -17.72 -2.21 -0.01
CA GLU A 164 -17.99 -2.04 1.42
C GLU A 164 -16.94 -2.75 2.29
N ILE A 165 -16.53 -3.96 1.91
CA ILE A 165 -15.46 -4.70 2.56
C ILE A 165 -14.13 -3.92 2.46
N THR A 166 -13.82 -3.42 1.28
CA THR A 166 -12.62 -2.61 1.04
C THR A 166 -12.62 -1.33 1.86
N ASN A 167 -13.75 -0.62 1.92
CA ASN A 167 -13.92 0.60 2.71
C ASN A 167 -13.67 0.34 4.20
N ALA A 168 -14.22 -0.73 4.76
CA ALA A 168 -14.01 -1.08 6.16
C ALA A 168 -12.54 -1.35 6.50
N ARG A 169 -11.79 -1.99 5.59
CA ARG A 169 -10.33 -2.17 5.75
C ARG A 169 -9.58 -0.84 5.69
N TYR A 170 -9.94 0.04 4.76
CA TYR A 170 -9.34 1.36 4.68
C TYR A 170 -9.66 2.22 5.89
N GLU A 171 -10.86 2.11 6.46
CA GLU A 171 -11.23 2.82 7.68
C GLU A 171 -10.37 2.40 8.86
N LEU A 172 -10.18 1.09 9.08
CA LEU A 172 -9.26 0.58 10.10
C LEU A 172 -7.84 1.13 9.90
N VAL A 173 -7.34 1.07 8.67
CA VAL A 173 -5.98 1.51 8.31
C VAL A 173 -5.81 3.00 8.54
N SER A 174 -6.78 3.83 8.12
CA SER A 174 -6.77 5.28 8.35
C SER A 174 -6.78 5.61 9.84
N GLN A 175 -7.62 4.96 10.63
CA GLN A 175 -7.67 5.14 12.08
C GLN A 175 -6.33 4.81 12.77
N ILE A 176 -5.64 3.76 12.29
CA ILE A 176 -4.30 3.42 12.78
C ILE A 176 -3.30 4.50 12.35
N ALA A 177 -3.30 4.88 11.08
CA ALA A 177 -2.37 5.86 10.53
C ALA A 177 -2.52 7.23 11.23
N GLU A 178 -3.73 7.71 11.47
CA GLU A 178 -4.00 8.97 12.18
C GLU A 178 -3.40 8.99 13.59
N LYS A 179 -3.38 7.85 14.29
CA LYS A 179 -2.86 7.75 15.66
C LYS A 179 -1.33 7.66 15.72
N VAL A 180 -0.68 7.19 14.65
CA VAL A 180 0.75 6.89 14.64
C VAL A 180 1.58 7.84 13.78
N VAL A 181 0.95 8.54 12.83
CA VAL A 181 1.63 9.46 11.91
C VAL A 181 1.54 10.88 12.42
N VAL A 182 2.67 11.43 12.84
CA VAL A 182 2.79 12.85 13.17
C VAL A 182 3.48 13.58 12.01
N ARG A 183 2.74 14.42 11.31
CA ARG A 183 3.33 15.31 10.30
C ARG A 183 3.86 16.56 10.99
N GLU A 184 5.17 16.73 11.05
CA GLU A 184 5.81 17.92 11.59
C GLU A 184 5.72 19.07 10.57
N GLY A 185 4.64 19.83 10.65
CA GLY A 185 4.41 21.05 9.85
C GLY A 185 3.85 20.79 8.46
N ASP A 186 3.20 21.81 7.91
CA ASP A 186 2.88 21.83 6.49
C ASP A 186 4.13 21.51 5.68
N ILE A 187 4.00 20.60 4.74
CA ILE A 187 5.04 20.35 3.73
C ILE A 187 5.19 21.66 2.97
N THR A 188 5.96 22.60 3.55
CA THR A 188 6.38 23.78 2.78
C THR A 188 7.31 23.25 1.71
N GLY A 189 6.71 23.06 0.56
CA GLY A 189 7.16 22.41 -0.65
C GLY A 189 8.66 22.28 -0.79
N THR A 190 9.08 21.09 -1.19
CA THR A 190 10.40 20.89 -1.78
C THR A 190 10.61 21.93 -2.87
N LEU A 191 11.86 22.19 -3.27
CA LEU A 191 12.13 23.07 -4.45
C LEU A 191 11.26 22.66 -5.64
N THR A 192 11.03 21.36 -5.82
CA THR A 192 10.16 20.77 -6.83
C THR A 192 8.72 21.25 -6.68
N ASP A 193 8.13 21.20 -5.49
CA ASP A 193 6.74 21.63 -5.27
C ASP A 193 6.57 23.15 -5.49
N ARG A 194 7.61 23.97 -5.21
CA ARG A 194 7.59 25.39 -5.51
C ARG A 194 7.65 25.64 -7.00
N ILE A 195 8.50 24.90 -7.72
CA ILE A 195 8.63 24.97 -9.17
C ILE A 195 7.30 24.50 -9.80
N ASP A 196 6.75 23.37 -9.37
CA ASP A 196 5.48 22.84 -9.87
C ASP A 196 4.32 23.81 -9.62
N ARG A 197 4.25 24.44 -8.45
CA ARG A 197 3.23 25.45 -8.13
C ARG A 197 3.31 26.67 -9.07
N ILE A 198 4.52 27.06 -9.50
CA ILE A 198 4.71 28.18 -10.43
C ILE A 198 4.39 27.75 -11.85
N ILE A 199 4.91 26.59 -12.29
CA ILE A 199 4.74 26.08 -13.65
C ILE A 199 3.28 25.67 -13.93
N LEU A 200 2.62 25.02 -12.96
CA LEU A 200 1.23 24.58 -13.07
C LEU A 200 0.21 25.66 -12.71
N ASN A 201 0.66 26.87 -12.37
CA ASN A 201 -0.24 27.98 -12.12
C ASN A 201 -0.96 28.39 -13.42
N ARG A 202 -2.30 28.46 -13.36
CA ARG A 202 -3.17 28.75 -14.51
C ARG A 202 -2.77 30.06 -15.26
N TRP A 203 -2.26 31.06 -14.53
CA TRP A 203 -1.87 32.34 -15.10
C TRP A 203 -0.39 32.41 -15.49
N MET A 204 0.47 31.67 -14.79
CA MET A 204 1.92 31.67 -15.03
C MET A 204 2.34 30.57 -16.02
N GLY A 205 1.57 29.50 -16.15
CA GLY A 205 1.92 28.37 -17.03
C GLY A 205 2.07 28.79 -18.49
N LEU A 206 1.16 29.61 -19.02
CA LEU A 206 1.22 30.07 -20.41
C LEU A 206 2.43 30.98 -20.69
N PRO A 207 2.74 32.03 -19.89
CA PRO A 207 3.97 32.81 -20.05
C PRO A 207 5.25 31.97 -19.94
N ILE A 208 5.32 31.02 -19.00
CA ILE A 208 6.47 30.13 -18.82
C ILE A 208 6.64 29.23 -20.04
N PHE A 209 5.54 28.64 -20.54
CA PHE A 209 5.56 27.82 -21.74
C PHE A 209 6.10 28.62 -22.96
N LEU A 210 5.60 29.84 -23.18
CA LEU A 210 6.07 30.71 -24.26
C LEU A 210 7.55 31.08 -24.10
N LEU A 211 7.99 31.34 -22.87
CA LEU A 211 9.41 31.62 -22.60
C LEU A 211 10.29 30.42 -22.92
N ILE A 212 9.92 29.22 -22.48
CA ILE A 212 10.68 28.00 -22.78
C ILE A 212 10.69 27.73 -24.28
N MET A 213 9.55 27.87 -24.94
CA MET A 213 9.48 27.73 -26.40
C MET A 213 10.40 28.74 -27.12
N TYR A 214 10.40 30.01 -26.69
CA TYR A 214 11.29 31.06 -27.25
C TYR A 214 12.75 30.70 -27.01
N LEU A 215 13.14 30.28 -25.80
CA LEU A 215 14.51 29.87 -25.49
C LEU A 215 14.95 28.65 -26.31
N THR A 216 14.06 27.68 -26.50
CA THR A 216 14.31 26.51 -27.34
C THR A 216 14.53 26.93 -28.80
N PHE A 217 13.73 27.87 -29.31
CA PHE A 217 13.88 28.40 -30.65
C PHE A 217 15.19 29.14 -30.83
N LEU A 218 15.56 30.03 -29.87
CA LEU A 218 16.86 30.71 -29.90
C LEU A 218 18.03 29.72 -29.82
N PHE A 219 17.94 28.73 -28.98
CA PHE A 219 18.95 27.68 -28.89
C PHE A 219 19.11 26.94 -30.23
N THR A 220 17.99 26.50 -30.79
CA THR A 220 18.00 25.78 -32.08
C THR A 220 18.57 26.62 -33.21
N GLN A 221 18.21 27.90 -33.28
CA GLN A 221 18.75 28.82 -34.31
C GLN A 221 20.26 29.05 -34.16
N ASN A 222 20.73 29.36 -32.96
CA ASN A 222 22.14 29.69 -32.75
C ASN A 222 23.03 28.44 -32.81
N PHE A 223 22.64 27.33 -32.22
CA PHE A 223 23.42 26.08 -32.28
C PHE A 223 23.23 25.36 -33.62
N GLY A 224 22.02 25.37 -34.19
CA GLY A 224 21.73 24.77 -35.48
C GLY A 224 22.53 25.41 -36.60
N ALA A 225 22.68 26.74 -36.61
CA ALA A 225 23.50 27.44 -37.58
C ALA A 225 24.97 27.01 -37.55
N VAL A 226 25.54 26.85 -36.34
CA VAL A 226 26.94 26.38 -36.17
C VAL A 226 27.13 24.98 -36.75
N PHE A 227 26.16 24.08 -36.56
CA PHE A 227 26.23 22.75 -37.15
C PHE A 227 26.07 22.75 -38.65
N ILE A 228 25.20 23.59 -39.21
CA ILE A 228 25.02 23.73 -40.65
C ILE A 228 26.33 24.23 -41.28
N ASP A 229 26.91 25.31 -40.75
CA ASP A 229 28.18 25.85 -41.22
C ASP A 229 29.32 24.83 -41.10
N PHE A 230 29.37 24.05 -40.02
CA PHE A 230 30.37 22.99 -39.85
C PHE A 230 30.24 21.92 -40.93
N PHE A 231 29.03 21.45 -41.21
CA PHE A 231 28.78 20.41 -42.20
C PHE A 231 29.02 20.98 -43.64
N ASP A 232 28.66 22.21 -43.94
CA ASP A 232 28.93 22.81 -45.21
C ASP A 232 30.44 22.92 -45.49
N ILE A 233 31.22 23.33 -44.49
CA ILE A 233 32.70 23.38 -44.61
C ILE A 233 33.26 21.96 -44.76
N LEU A 234 32.77 21.00 -43.95
CA LEU A 234 33.26 19.63 -44.00
C LEU A 234 32.98 18.98 -45.36
N PHE A 235 31.75 19.10 -45.86
CA PHE A 235 31.38 18.52 -47.17
C PHE A 235 32.01 19.27 -48.33
N GLY A 236 32.12 20.60 -48.23
CA GLY A 236 32.85 21.39 -49.24
C GLY A 236 34.34 21.04 -49.34
N ALA A 237 34.98 20.71 -48.20
CA ALA A 237 36.40 20.32 -48.19
C ALA A 237 36.65 18.85 -48.61
N VAL A 238 35.66 17.99 -48.54
CA VAL A 238 35.81 16.55 -48.86
C VAL A 238 35.34 16.21 -50.28
N PHE A 239 34.37 16.96 -50.83
CA PHE A 239 33.73 16.64 -52.10
C PHE A 239 33.96 17.65 -53.22
N ILE A 240 34.70 18.77 -52.98
CA ILE A 240 35.19 19.73 -53.97
C ILE A 240 36.72 19.82 -53.88
#